data_7f5f87563ff3f0208cf9bbcc74a4a291
#
_entry.id   7f5f87563ff3f0208cf9bbcc74a4a291
#
_cell.length_a   1.000
_cell.length_b   1.000
_cell.length_c   1.000
_cell.angle_alpha   90.00
_cell.angle_beta   90.00
_cell.angle_gamma   90.00
#
_symmetry.space_group_name_H-M   'P 1'
#
loop_
_entity.id
_entity.type
_entity.pdbx_description
1 polymer ?
#
loop_
_entity_poly.entity_id
_entity_poly.type
_entity_poly.pdbx_seq_one_letter_code
_entity_poly.pdbx_strand_id
1 'polypeptide(L)'
;MKKFLLALLCSCIFFNGECQKATQLSITKLHFNSSQEEKIFDAIEKKQSYSAVELFMVIDSGAADMSIGEAELAVNGFAEHLKSEKSKKTLSKTVQNYFDLTHKKFFTKYWLSAYFNEIFESGTYNCVTASALYAILFDKVGIRYTIKETPTHIYLVVNPGAENIMVETTDPQGLISVVTDEMKKQYLDYLKADKLISDADLATSSVNDLFYKSYYGDSDISLIELAGLQYYNKGVDLLDNKQYANALTTFEKSYRLYPCERTSFLILYCLEQFVADDLVNHYDQNKEYLVKYVNYTHKEEARQVVQAYFEKVARELLLNQNDKVHYESFYSYLSENISDSVALADIQFINYFYLGTAEALKSNDTKSLSYFTKAIAINPNNLVLHSLITEVVMQYLSQARNTEAEEVIDSLNHFMQVFPFLSENKNIQNIYAYLYLQLAGENFNRNKADAGTKYISMFELFYKDHPDTELKDNLIGWAYGEESSYYIRKGNKPKAKQRLETGLKYSPNNEQLKTKLSYLKYF
;
A
#
# COMPACT_ATOMS: atom_id res chain seq x y z
N MET A 1 1.58 -4.57 -30.17
CA MET A 1 2.09 -4.14 -28.87
C MET A 1 2.89 -2.84 -28.93
N LYS A 2 3.90 -2.64 -29.80
CA LYS A 2 4.60 -1.33 -29.93
C LYS A 2 3.67 -0.12 -30.15
N LYS A 3 2.56 -0.29 -30.89
CA LYS A 3 1.56 0.77 -31.09
C LYS A 3 0.63 1.01 -29.89
N PHE A 4 0.55 0.07 -28.96
CA PHE A 4 -0.30 0.20 -27.76
C PHE A 4 0.44 0.93 -26.61
N LEU A 5 1.74 0.67 -26.45
CA LEU A 5 2.56 1.40 -25.46
C LEU A 5 2.82 2.85 -25.90
N LEU A 6 3.03 3.07 -27.21
CA LEU A 6 3.09 4.44 -27.76
C LEU A 6 1.74 5.17 -27.59
N ALA A 7 0.60 4.48 -27.69
CA ALA A 7 -0.72 5.04 -27.44
C ALA A 7 -0.99 5.30 -25.94
N LEU A 8 -0.42 4.49 -25.02
CA LEU A 8 -0.47 4.75 -23.56
C LEU A 8 0.45 5.91 -23.17
N LEU A 9 1.65 6.00 -23.77
CA LEU A 9 2.53 7.17 -23.63
C LEU A 9 1.87 8.45 -24.20
N CYS A 10 1.10 8.33 -25.29
CA CYS A 10 0.32 9.45 -25.85
C CYS A 10 -0.97 9.75 -25.07
N SER A 11 -1.60 8.80 -24.39
CA SER A 11 -2.80 9.06 -23.59
C SER A 11 -2.54 9.69 -22.22
N CYS A 12 -1.31 9.63 -21.70
CA CYS A 12 -0.88 10.40 -20.52
C CYS A 12 -0.56 11.87 -20.83
N ILE A 13 -0.61 12.31 -22.11
CA ILE A 13 -0.30 13.68 -22.57
C ILE A 13 -1.48 14.67 -22.39
N PHE A 14 -2.58 14.28 -21.76
CA PHE A 14 -3.68 15.20 -21.50
C PHE A 14 -3.54 16.08 -20.24
N PHE A 15 -2.33 16.17 -19.65
CA PHE A 15 -2.06 17.13 -18.58
C PHE A 15 -1.14 18.25 -19.08
N ASN A 16 -1.67 19.48 -18.97
CA ASN A 16 -0.98 20.74 -19.25
C ASN A 16 0.49 20.71 -18.82
N GLY A 17 1.35 21.24 -19.68
CA GLY A 17 2.82 21.20 -19.60
C GLY A 17 3.52 21.77 -18.38
N GLU A 18 2.92 21.77 -17.24
CA GLU A 18 3.59 21.85 -15.94
C GLU A 18 3.75 20.43 -15.40
N CYS A 19 4.95 20.11 -14.92
CA CYS A 19 5.11 18.99 -13.99
C CYS A 19 4.22 19.30 -12.77
N GLN A 20 2.91 18.98 -12.87
CA GLN A 20 1.97 19.19 -11.76
C GLN A 20 2.58 18.52 -10.55
N LYS A 21 2.44 19.14 -9.36
CA LYS A 21 2.97 18.60 -8.11
C LYS A 21 2.57 17.13 -8.04
N ALA A 22 3.53 16.27 -8.34
CA ALA A 22 3.37 14.84 -8.36
C ALA A 22 2.72 14.39 -7.07
N THR A 23 1.90 13.34 -7.11
CA THR A 23 1.57 12.59 -5.91
C THR A 23 2.89 12.30 -5.20
N GLN A 24 3.11 12.93 -4.06
CA GLN A 24 4.39 12.88 -3.38
C GLN A 24 4.63 11.47 -2.86
N LEU A 25 5.46 10.70 -3.58
CA LEU A 25 5.84 9.36 -3.17
C LEU A 25 6.87 9.46 -2.03
N SER A 26 6.66 8.67 -0.98
CA SER A 26 7.56 8.60 0.16
C SER A 26 8.67 7.56 -0.07
N ILE A 27 9.60 7.83 -1.01
CA ILE A 27 10.73 6.94 -1.30
C ILE A 27 11.85 7.19 -0.28
N THR A 28 12.01 6.27 0.67
CA THR A 28 12.98 6.41 1.77
C THR A 28 14.33 5.78 1.47
N LYS A 29 14.38 4.74 0.62
CA LYS A 29 15.61 4.00 0.32
C LYS A 29 15.75 3.77 -1.17
N LEU A 30 16.94 4.04 -1.70
CA LEU A 30 17.31 3.76 -3.08
C LEU A 30 18.27 2.57 -3.15
N HIS A 31 18.22 1.83 -4.26
CA HIS A 31 19.19 0.80 -4.60
C HIS A 31 20.15 1.33 -5.66
N PHE A 32 21.45 1.34 -5.36
CA PHE A 32 22.49 1.81 -6.25
C PHE A 32 23.21 0.65 -6.93
N ASN A 33 23.60 0.87 -8.20
CA ASN A 33 24.32 -0.12 -8.98
C ASN A 33 25.84 -0.10 -8.69
N SER A 34 26.33 1.01 -8.13
CA SER A 34 27.74 1.19 -7.76
C SER A 34 27.89 2.12 -6.56
N SER A 35 29.03 2.01 -5.87
CA SER A 35 29.38 2.93 -4.78
C SER A 35 29.59 4.37 -5.27
N GLN A 36 29.95 4.54 -6.54
CA GLN A 36 30.11 5.85 -7.16
C GLN A 36 28.76 6.53 -7.36
N GLU A 37 27.77 5.78 -7.87
CA GLU A 37 26.39 6.27 -7.99
C GLU A 37 25.84 6.71 -6.62
N GLU A 38 26.02 5.89 -5.57
CA GLU A 38 25.59 6.22 -4.21
C GLU A 38 26.24 7.52 -3.71
N LYS A 39 27.56 7.70 -3.91
CA LYS A 39 28.27 8.93 -3.50
C LYS A 39 27.72 10.18 -4.18
N ILE A 40 27.37 10.11 -5.47
CA ILE A 40 26.78 11.24 -6.19
C ILE A 40 25.42 11.61 -5.63
N PHE A 41 24.54 10.65 -5.40
CA PHE A 41 23.23 10.90 -4.76
C PHE A 41 23.39 11.49 -3.36
N ASP A 42 24.30 10.95 -2.57
CA ASP A 42 24.66 11.47 -1.25
C ASP A 42 25.15 12.93 -1.30
N ALA A 43 26.00 13.26 -2.28
CA ALA A 43 26.52 14.60 -2.46
C ALA A 43 25.40 15.59 -2.84
N ILE A 44 24.48 15.19 -3.72
CA ILE A 44 23.30 15.99 -4.10
C ILE A 44 22.41 16.25 -2.88
N GLU A 45 22.09 15.20 -2.10
CA GLU A 45 21.22 15.30 -0.92
C GLU A 45 21.83 16.21 0.15
N LYS A 46 23.15 16.08 0.38
CA LYS A 46 23.91 16.89 1.35
C LYS A 46 24.33 18.26 0.80
N LYS A 47 23.94 18.62 -0.42
CA LYS A 47 24.31 19.86 -1.12
C LYS A 47 25.84 20.09 -1.17
N GLN A 48 26.58 19.01 -1.33
CA GLN A 48 28.02 19.02 -1.52
C GLN A 48 28.40 19.16 -3.00
N SER A 49 29.64 19.51 -3.29
CA SER A 49 30.16 19.57 -4.65
C SER A 49 30.30 18.17 -5.26
N TYR A 50 29.94 18.04 -6.53
CA TYR A 50 30.11 16.83 -7.34
C TYR A 50 30.48 17.20 -8.76
N SER A 51 31.01 16.24 -9.52
CA SER A 51 31.28 16.43 -10.94
C SER A 51 30.00 16.25 -11.76
N ALA A 52 29.67 17.21 -12.60
CA ALA A 52 28.56 17.11 -13.53
C ALA A 52 28.75 15.99 -14.59
N VAL A 53 30.00 15.75 -15.02
CA VAL A 53 30.32 14.63 -15.91
C VAL A 53 30.04 13.30 -15.19
N GLU A 54 30.53 13.17 -13.98
CA GLU A 54 30.31 11.96 -13.14
C GLU A 54 28.81 11.69 -12.91
N LEU A 55 28.01 12.73 -12.64
CA LEU A 55 26.55 12.62 -12.46
C LEU A 55 25.87 11.86 -13.62
N PHE A 56 26.28 12.12 -14.86
CA PHE A 56 25.70 11.47 -16.03
C PHE A 56 26.37 10.13 -16.36
N MET A 57 27.67 9.98 -16.08
CA MET A 57 28.40 8.74 -16.36
C MET A 57 27.95 7.56 -15.47
N VAL A 58 27.63 7.81 -14.19
CA VAL A 58 27.20 6.75 -13.25
C VAL A 58 25.82 6.16 -13.56
N ILE A 59 25.07 6.75 -14.48
CA ILE A 59 23.74 6.25 -14.87
C ILE A 59 23.84 4.91 -15.61
N ASP A 60 24.92 4.71 -16.37
CA ASP A 60 25.24 3.41 -16.95
C ASP A 60 26.08 2.59 -15.97
N SER A 61 25.53 1.45 -15.56
CA SER A 61 26.21 0.52 -14.65
C SER A 61 27.47 -0.15 -15.26
N GLY A 62 27.65 -0.03 -16.57
CA GLY A 62 28.83 -0.51 -17.29
C GLY A 62 30.00 0.47 -17.31
N ALA A 63 29.78 1.74 -16.94
CA ALA A 63 30.84 2.74 -16.90
C ALA A 63 31.79 2.47 -15.73
N ALA A 64 33.04 2.12 -16.04
CA ALA A 64 34.09 1.95 -15.03
C ALA A 64 34.65 3.31 -14.56
N ASP A 65 35.21 3.36 -13.35
CA ASP A 65 35.81 4.60 -12.80
C ASP A 65 36.87 5.21 -13.73
N MET A 66 37.60 4.37 -14.47
CA MET A 66 38.60 4.83 -15.45
C MET A 66 37.95 5.55 -16.63
N SER A 67 36.79 5.09 -17.12
CA SER A 67 36.04 5.75 -18.17
C SER A 67 35.44 7.09 -17.75
N ILE A 68 35.06 7.24 -16.47
CA ILE A 68 34.62 8.52 -15.90
C ILE A 68 35.76 9.54 -15.90
N GLY A 69 36.95 9.16 -15.45
CA GLY A 69 38.12 10.02 -15.45
C GLY A 69 38.56 10.45 -16.86
N GLU A 70 38.48 9.55 -17.84
CA GLU A 70 38.76 9.84 -19.23
C GLU A 70 37.74 10.81 -19.84
N ALA A 71 36.45 10.62 -19.53
CA ALA A 71 35.41 11.56 -19.97
C ALA A 71 35.60 12.96 -19.36
N GLU A 72 35.96 13.02 -18.07
CA GLU A 72 36.27 14.29 -17.41
C GLU A 72 37.46 15.01 -18.05
N LEU A 73 38.53 14.29 -18.33
CA LEU A 73 39.69 14.83 -19.01
C LEU A 73 39.33 15.35 -20.43
N ALA A 74 38.53 14.57 -21.17
CA ALA A 74 38.06 14.95 -22.50
C ALA A 74 37.23 16.25 -22.48
N VAL A 75 36.27 16.34 -21.55
CA VAL A 75 35.39 17.51 -21.38
C VAL A 75 36.19 18.73 -20.91
N ASN A 76 37.06 18.56 -19.91
CA ASN A 76 37.89 19.66 -19.40
C ASN A 76 38.86 20.19 -20.47
N GLY A 77 39.56 19.29 -21.17
CA GLY A 77 40.49 19.66 -22.24
C GLY A 77 39.77 20.36 -23.40
N PHE A 78 38.56 19.89 -23.74
CA PHE A 78 37.76 20.52 -24.78
C PHE A 78 37.20 21.89 -24.34
N ALA A 79 36.81 22.06 -23.09
CA ALA A 79 36.40 23.36 -22.55
C ALA A 79 37.54 24.40 -22.63
N GLU A 80 38.79 24.00 -22.33
CA GLU A 80 39.95 24.87 -22.50
C GLU A 80 40.21 25.20 -23.97
N HIS A 81 40.01 24.25 -24.89
CA HIS A 81 40.07 24.54 -26.33
C HIS A 81 39.02 25.59 -26.74
N LEU A 82 37.75 25.44 -26.30
CA LEU A 82 36.69 26.42 -26.56
C LEU A 82 37.04 27.82 -26.03
N LYS A 83 37.61 27.91 -24.81
CA LYS A 83 38.10 29.20 -24.26
C LYS A 83 39.22 29.83 -25.08
N SER A 84 40.07 29.03 -25.70
CA SER A 84 41.16 29.50 -26.54
C SER A 84 40.71 30.04 -27.90
N GLU A 85 39.49 29.65 -28.33
CA GLU A 85 38.90 30.15 -29.57
C GLU A 85 38.67 31.68 -29.52
N LYS A 86 38.98 32.35 -30.60
CA LYS A 86 38.77 33.80 -30.68
C LYS A 86 37.29 34.16 -30.56
N SER A 87 36.98 35.02 -29.58
CA SER A 87 35.63 35.54 -29.42
C SER A 87 35.13 36.14 -30.73
N LYS A 88 33.93 35.77 -31.13
CA LYS A 88 33.25 36.32 -32.32
C LYS A 88 32.62 37.67 -31.97
N LYS A 89 32.20 38.42 -33.01
CA LYS A 89 31.63 39.78 -32.84
C LYS A 89 30.32 39.80 -32.02
N THR A 90 29.60 38.69 -31.93
CA THR A 90 28.36 38.56 -31.19
C THR A 90 28.32 37.24 -30.40
N LEU A 91 27.56 37.21 -29.31
CA LEU A 91 27.36 36.01 -28.52
C LEU A 91 26.78 34.87 -29.38
N SER A 92 25.77 35.13 -30.21
CA SER A 92 25.17 34.17 -31.12
C SER A 92 26.23 33.49 -32.02
N LYS A 93 27.15 34.24 -32.60
CA LYS A 93 28.24 33.68 -33.42
C LYS A 93 29.25 32.88 -32.61
N THR A 94 29.46 33.25 -31.35
CA THR A 94 30.32 32.49 -30.44
C THR A 94 29.69 31.17 -30.10
N VAL A 95 28.40 31.16 -29.74
CA VAL A 95 27.62 29.96 -29.44
C VAL A 95 27.57 29.02 -30.65
N GLN A 96 27.34 29.58 -31.88
CA GLN A 96 27.39 28.76 -33.10
C GLN A 96 28.75 28.09 -33.29
N ASN A 97 29.83 28.82 -33.12
CA ASN A 97 31.17 28.25 -33.25
C ASN A 97 31.42 27.13 -32.20
N TYR A 98 30.98 27.33 -30.96
CA TYR A 98 31.08 26.29 -29.90
C TYR A 98 30.20 25.09 -30.20
N PHE A 99 29.01 25.32 -30.74
CA PHE A 99 28.12 24.28 -31.19
C PHE A 99 28.79 23.43 -32.29
N ASP A 100 29.26 24.04 -33.37
CA ASP A 100 29.87 23.33 -34.50
C ASP A 100 31.09 22.50 -34.06
N LEU A 101 31.96 23.09 -33.21
CA LEU A 101 33.13 22.40 -32.69
C LEU A 101 32.76 21.22 -31.80
N THR A 102 31.76 21.38 -30.92
CA THR A 102 31.28 20.33 -30.01
C THR A 102 30.65 19.21 -30.81
N HIS A 103 29.74 19.54 -31.73
CA HIS A 103 29.05 18.56 -32.55
C HIS A 103 30.06 17.72 -33.37
N LYS A 104 31.01 18.39 -34.02
CA LYS A 104 32.07 17.72 -34.79
C LYS A 104 32.96 16.81 -33.93
N LYS A 105 33.19 17.17 -32.68
CA LYS A 105 34.11 16.45 -31.78
C LYS A 105 33.45 15.22 -31.16
N PHE A 106 32.19 15.32 -30.75
CA PHE A 106 31.58 14.35 -29.86
C PHE A 106 30.40 13.58 -30.46
N PHE A 107 29.70 14.10 -31.48
CA PHE A 107 28.45 13.54 -31.95
C PHE A 107 28.58 12.94 -33.34
N THR A 108 28.19 11.65 -33.45
CA THR A 108 28.28 10.88 -34.70
C THR A 108 26.91 10.31 -35.10
N LYS A 109 26.17 9.74 -34.16
CA LYS A 109 24.93 9.05 -34.44
C LYS A 109 23.87 9.34 -33.38
N TYR A 110 22.70 9.81 -33.84
CA TYR A 110 21.53 9.91 -32.96
C TYR A 110 20.90 8.55 -32.67
N TRP A 111 20.65 8.25 -31.39
CA TRP A 111 19.95 7.06 -30.95
C TRP A 111 19.12 7.38 -29.69
N LEU A 112 17.79 7.08 -29.72
CA LEU A 112 16.86 7.51 -28.68
C LEU A 112 17.24 7.01 -27.28
N SER A 113 17.74 5.78 -27.16
CA SER A 113 18.15 5.14 -25.91
C SER A 113 19.64 5.31 -25.59
N ALA A 114 20.30 6.35 -26.13
CA ALA A 114 21.71 6.58 -25.88
C ALA A 114 22.00 6.98 -24.43
N TYR A 115 23.07 6.43 -23.85
CA TYR A 115 23.63 6.84 -22.58
C TYR A 115 24.75 7.89 -22.75
N PHE A 116 25.04 8.62 -21.67
CA PHE A 116 26.01 9.70 -21.75
C PHE A 116 27.45 9.22 -22.02
N ASN A 117 27.85 8.07 -21.49
CA ASN A 117 29.14 7.45 -21.78
C ASN A 117 29.34 7.14 -23.27
N GLU A 118 28.28 6.77 -24.00
CA GLU A 118 28.34 6.43 -25.42
C GLU A 118 28.78 7.61 -26.31
N ILE A 119 28.64 8.86 -25.82
CA ILE A 119 29.20 10.03 -26.47
C ILE A 119 30.71 9.91 -26.61
N PHE A 120 31.39 9.41 -25.60
CA PHE A 120 32.87 9.30 -25.57
C PHE A 120 33.37 8.01 -26.21
N GLU A 121 32.54 6.97 -26.28
CA GLU A 121 32.89 5.67 -26.84
C GLU A 121 32.66 5.61 -28.35
N SER A 122 31.46 5.97 -28.79
CA SER A 122 31.00 5.81 -30.19
C SER A 122 30.49 7.09 -30.85
N GLY A 123 30.35 8.15 -30.06
CA GLY A 123 29.70 9.37 -30.51
C GLY A 123 28.18 9.26 -30.63
N THR A 124 27.57 8.25 -29.96
CA THR A 124 26.12 8.06 -29.94
C THR A 124 25.49 8.99 -28.89
N TYR A 125 24.39 9.62 -29.24
CA TYR A 125 23.75 10.64 -28.38
C TYR A 125 22.23 10.72 -28.62
N ASN A 126 21.52 11.34 -27.69
CA ASN A 126 20.14 11.80 -27.82
C ASN A 126 19.95 13.22 -27.30
N CYS A 127 18.73 13.76 -27.28
CA CYS A 127 18.47 15.12 -26.82
C CYS A 127 18.89 15.36 -25.36
N VAL A 128 18.72 14.38 -24.47
CA VAL A 128 19.10 14.48 -23.06
C VAL A 128 20.63 14.51 -22.92
N THR A 129 21.31 13.53 -23.50
CA THR A 129 22.77 13.38 -23.37
C THR A 129 23.54 14.50 -24.08
N ALA A 130 23.06 14.92 -25.26
CA ALA A 130 23.65 16.09 -25.96
C ALA A 130 23.46 17.37 -25.15
N SER A 131 22.23 17.64 -24.67
CA SER A 131 21.97 18.84 -23.86
C SER A 131 22.79 18.85 -22.57
N ALA A 132 23.00 17.67 -21.94
CA ALA A 132 23.87 17.55 -20.78
C ALA A 132 25.32 17.96 -21.10
N LEU A 133 25.90 17.48 -22.23
CA LEU A 133 27.25 17.82 -22.61
C LEU A 133 27.37 19.30 -22.93
N TYR A 134 26.42 19.88 -23.68
CA TYR A 134 26.43 21.33 -23.97
C TYR A 134 26.30 22.16 -22.68
N ALA A 135 25.41 21.81 -21.79
CA ALA A 135 25.22 22.49 -20.51
C ALA A 135 26.52 22.48 -19.68
N ILE A 136 27.15 21.32 -19.54
CA ILE A 136 28.44 21.18 -18.84
C ILE A 136 29.54 22.02 -19.48
N LEU A 137 29.62 22.05 -20.81
CA LEU A 137 30.59 22.84 -21.51
C LEU A 137 30.32 24.35 -21.34
N PHE A 138 29.06 24.79 -21.42
CA PHE A 138 28.68 26.18 -21.21
C PHE A 138 29.01 26.67 -19.80
N ASP A 139 28.76 25.86 -18.78
CA ASP A 139 29.20 26.16 -17.41
C ASP A 139 30.72 26.37 -17.34
N LYS A 140 31.51 25.47 -17.96
CA LYS A 140 32.97 25.55 -17.94
C LYS A 140 33.54 26.74 -18.69
N VAL A 141 32.85 27.23 -19.73
CA VAL A 141 33.28 28.42 -20.50
C VAL A 141 32.59 29.72 -20.04
N GLY A 142 31.73 29.66 -19.02
CA GLY A 142 31.06 30.82 -18.43
C GLY A 142 29.94 31.40 -19.28
N ILE A 143 29.26 30.58 -20.09
CA ILE A 143 28.08 30.98 -20.87
C ILE A 143 26.84 30.72 -20.04
N ARG A 144 26.01 31.74 -19.82
CA ARG A 144 24.71 31.62 -19.13
C ARG A 144 23.67 30.95 -20.03
N TYR A 145 23.00 29.96 -19.53
CA TYR A 145 21.93 29.21 -20.24
C TYR A 145 20.82 28.77 -19.30
N THR A 146 19.71 28.30 -19.87
CA THR A 146 18.67 27.46 -19.21
C THR A 146 18.43 26.22 -20.03
N ILE A 147 18.00 25.16 -19.39
CA ILE A 147 17.62 23.91 -20.05
C ILE A 147 16.09 23.89 -20.12
N LYS A 148 15.54 23.71 -21.31
CA LYS A 148 14.11 23.67 -21.56
C LYS A 148 13.67 22.27 -21.86
N GLU A 149 12.62 21.84 -21.17
CA GLU A 149 11.91 20.58 -21.42
C GLU A 149 10.58 20.86 -22.10
N THR A 150 10.32 20.15 -23.20
CA THR A 150 8.99 20.02 -23.81
C THR A 150 8.49 18.59 -23.67
N PRO A 151 7.21 18.29 -23.96
CA PRO A 151 6.69 16.91 -23.87
C PRO A 151 7.50 15.85 -24.63
N THR A 152 8.22 16.25 -25.70
CA THR A 152 8.93 15.33 -26.60
C THR A 152 10.40 15.64 -26.79
N HIS A 153 10.90 16.75 -26.21
CA HIS A 153 12.25 17.21 -26.55
C HIS A 153 12.92 18.05 -25.46
N ILE A 154 14.26 18.08 -25.48
CA ILE A 154 15.13 18.89 -24.60
C ILE A 154 16.06 19.74 -25.46
N TYR A 155 16.20 21.01 -25.13
CA TYR A 155 17.14 21.97 -25.77
C TYR A 155 17.61 23.01 -24.76
N LEU A 156 18.57 23.86 -25.16
CA LEU A 156 19.06 24.95 -24.33
C LEU A 156 18.70 26.32 -24.89
N VAL A 157 18.51 27.28 -23.97
CA VAL A 157 18.41 28.72 -24.33
C VAL A 157 19.55 29.45 -23.68
N VAL A 158 20.43 30.01 -24.49
CA VAL A 158 21.57 30.79 -24.02
C VAL A 158 21.17 32.25 -23.86
N ASN A 159 21.70 32.89 -22.80
CA ASN A 159 21.39 34.24 -22.38
C ASN A 159 19.88 34.53 -22.25
N PRO A 160 19.17 33.72 -21.42
CA PRO A 160 17.73 33.86 -21.25
C PRO A 160 17.36 35.23 -20.67
N GLY A 161 16.26 35.80 -21.18
CA GLY A 161 15.81 37.14 -20.80
C GLY A 161 16.52 38.30 -21.51
N ALA A 162 17.48 38.00 -22.37
CA ALA A 162 18.16 38.99 -23.23
C ALA A 162 18.10 38.56 -24.70
N GLU A 163 19.14 37.90 -25.23
CA GLU A 163 19.16 37.47 -26.62
C GLU A 163 18.34 36.24 -26.91
N ASN A 164 18.07 35.39 -25.89
CA ASN A 164 17.30 34.15 -25.99
C ASN A 164 17.75 33.26 -27.17
N ILE A 165 19.04 32.92 -27.22
CA ILE A 165 19.60 32.11 -28.29
C ILE A 165 19.26 30.65 -28.04
N MET A 166 18.39 30.08 -28.87
CA MET A 166 18.05 28.66 -28.80
C MET A 166 19.21 27.84 -29.38
N VAL A 167 19.54 26.75 -28.70
CA VAL A 167 20.52 25.74 -29.10
C VAL A 167 19.83 24.39 -29.21
N GLU A 168 19.49 24.03 -30.45
CA GLU A 168 18.93 22.71 -30.78
C GLU A 168 20.06 21.68 -30.80
N THR A 169 20.18 20.88 -29.76
CA THR A 169 21.35 20.04 -29.49
C THR A 169 21.45 18.81 -30.38
N THR A 170 20.37 18.44 -31.08
CA THR A 170 20.27 17.23 -31.90
C THR A 170 20.25 17.48 -33.40
N ASP A 171 20.12 18.72 -33.84
CA ASP A 171 20.15 19.06 -35.24
C ASP A 171 21.61 19.26 -35.74
N PRO A 172 22.12 18.38 -36.64
CA PRO A 172 23.47 18.49 -37.18
C PRO A 172 23.75 19.80 -37.94
N GLN A 173 22.71 20.46 -38.44
CA GLN A 173 22.82 21.73 -39.15
C GLN A 173 22.83 22.94 -38.21
N GLY A 174 22.65 22.68 -36.91
CA GLY A 174 22.71 23.69 -35.86
C GLY A 174 21.78 24.85 -36.11
N LEU A 175 20.47 24.65 -36.03
CA LEU A 175 19.53 25.76 -36.06
C LEU A 175 19.70 26.61 -34.77
N ILE A 176 20.70 27.49 -34.80
CA ILE A 176 20.70 28.69 -33.97
C ILE A 176 19.82 29.70 -34.69
N SER A 177 18.52 29.58 -34.50
CA SER A 177 17.57 30.44 -35.15
C SER A 177 17.09 31.52 -34.18
N VAL A 178 17.11 32.73 -34.68
CA VAL A 178 16.20 33.77 -34.17
C VAL A 178 14.80 33.28 -34.55
N VAL A 179 14.01 32.93 -33.57
CA VAL A 179 12.66 32.36 -33.76
C VAL A 179 11.79 33.38 -34.50
N THR A 180 11.51 33.12 -35.79
CA THR A 180 10.68 34.01 -36.62
C THR A 180 9.20 33.76 -36.35
N ASP A 181 8.32 34.74 -36.62
CA ASP A 181 6.87 34.59 -36.47
C ASP A 181 6.29 33.47 -37.34
N GLU A 182 6.94 33.15 -38.44
CA GLU A 182 6.60 32.06 -39.34
C GLU A 182 6.89 30.68 -38.72
N MET A 183 8.04 30.51 -38.06
CA MET A 183 8.36 29.32 -37.30
C MET A 183 7.41 29.11 -36.14
N LYS A 184 7.02 30.16 -35.43
CA LYS A 184 6.04 30.07 -34.33
C LYS A 184 4.71 29.50 -34.81
N LYS A 185 4.21 30.01 -35.95
CA LYS A 185 2.97 29.51 -36.55
C LYS A 185 3.07 28.05 -36.96
N GLN A 186 4.13 27.68 -37.69
CA GLN A 186 4.38 26.32 -38.14
C GLN A 186 4.43 25.34 -36.95
N TYR A 187 5.08 25.74 -35.87
CA TYR A 187 5.13 24.93 -34.66
C TYR A 187 3.76 24.76 -33.98
N LEU A 188 2.98 25.82 -33.86
CA LEU A 188 1.61 25.74 -33.31
C LEU A 188 0.68 24.94 -34.20
N ASP A 189 0.81 25.03 -35.53
CA ASP A 189 0.05 24.20 -36.48
C ASP A 189 0.42 22.70 -36.31
N TYR A 190 1.69 22.39 -36.08
CA TYR A 190 2.13 21.02 -35.73
C TYR A 190 1.49 20.52 -34.43
N LEU A 191 1.57 21.32 -33.34
CA LEU A 191 0.97 20.96 -32.06
C LEU A 191 -0.56 20.75 -32.17
N LYS A 192 -1.23 21.55 -32.98
CA LYS A 192 -2.66 21.41 -33.26
C LYS A 192 -2.95 20.11 -34.02
N ALA A 193 -2.17 19.78 -35.03
CA ALA A 193 -2.32 18.54 -35.81
C ALA A 193 -2.19 17.29 -34.91
N ASP A 194 -1.27 17.36 -33.92
CA ASP A 194 -1.05 16.30 -32.92
C ASP A 194 -2.01 16.38 -31.72
N LYS A 195 -2.99 17.31 -31.73
CA LYS A 195 -3.97 17.52 -30.65
C LYS A 195 -3.36 17.89 -29.29
N LEU A 196 -2.17 18.49 -29.28
CA LEU A 196 -1.49 18.95 -28.07
C LEU A 196 -1.96 20.35 -27.65
N ILE A 197 -2.55 21.12 -28.56
CA ILE A 197 -3.27 22.38 -28.31
C ILE A 197 -4.62 22.36 -29.00
N SER A 198 -5.60 23.07 -28.43
CA SER A 198 -6.96 23.16 -28.95
C SER A 198 -7.21 24.47 -29.72
N ASP A 199 -8.31 24.54 -30.49
CA ASP A 199 -8.76 25.78 -31.10
C ASP A 199 -9.12 26.86 -30.05
N ALA A 200 -9.53 26.44 -28.86
CA ALA A 200 -9.80 27.35 -27.75
C ALA A 200 -8.51 28.01 -27.23
N ASP A 201 -7.42 27.27 -27.16
CA ASP A 201 -6.11 27.82 -26.76
C ASP A 201 -5.61 28.87 -27.77
N LEU A 202 -5.78 28.56 -29.06
CA LEU A 202 -5.42 29.52 -30.15
C LEU A 202 -6.32 30.76 -30.16
N ALA A 203 -7.56 30.69 -29.71
CA ALA A 203 -8.50 31.79 -29.64
C ALA A 203 -8.28 32.70 -28.41
N THR A 204 -7.72 32.14 -27.32
CA THR A 204 -7.60 32.81 -26.01
C THR A 204 -6.21 33.39 -25.75
N SER A 205 -5.17 32.94 -26.48
CA SER A 205 -3.79 33.34 -26.30
C SER A 205 -3.20 33.98 -27.59
N SER A 206 -2.25 34.89 -27.44
CA SER A 206 -1.52 35.37 -28.62
C SER A 206 -0.62 34.25 -29.18
N VAL A 207 -0.34 34.28 -30.50
CA VAL A 207 0.61 33.34 -31.14
C VAL A 207 1.95 33.32 -30.40
N ASN A 208 2.43 34.48 -29.95
CA ASN A 208 3.66 34.60 -29.19
C ASN A 208 3.56 33.93 -27.84
N ASP A 209 2.53 34.24 -27.04
CA ASP A 209 2.38 33.67 -25.70
C ASP A 209 2.19 32.14 -25.76
N LEU A 210 1.34 31.66 -26.68
CA LEU A 210 1.13 30.23 -26.85
C LEU A 210 2.37 29.50 -27.36
N PHE A 211 3.12 30.14 -28.32
CA PHE A 211 4.38 29.60 -28.78
C PHE A 211 5.40 29.53 -27.64
N TYR A 212 5.62 30.64 -26.90
CA TYR A 212 6.59 30.65 -25.81
C TYR A 212 6.21 29.68 -24.72
N LYS A 213 4.92 29.55 -24.39
CA LYS A 213 4.43 28.60 -23.44
C LYS A 213 4.63 27.15 -23.90
N SER A 214 4.34 26.84 -25.14
CA SER A 214 4.34 25.46 -25.65
C SER A 214 5.72 25.00 -26.15
N TYR A 215 6.53 25.93 -26.69
CA TYR A 215 7.82 25.63 -27.29
C TYR A 215 8.96 25.69 -26.27
N TYR A 216 8.96 26.73 -25.44
CA TYR A 216 9.99 26.89 -24.40
C TYR A 216 9.64 26.24 -23.08
N GLY A 217 8.39 25.78 -22.91
CA GLY A 217 7.88 25.30 -21.64
C GLY A 217 7.79 26.41 -20.59
N ASP A 218 6.97 26.23 -19.59
CA ASP A 218 6.90 27.17 -18.46
C ASP A 218 7.97 26.87 -17.39
N SER A 219 8.66 25.73 -17.47
CA SER A 219 9.65 25.29 -16.48
C SER A 219 11.02 25.11 -17.08
N ASP A 220 11.99 25.85 -16.54
CA ASP A 220 13.39 25.55 -16.71
C ASP A 220 13.73 24.35 -15.81
N ILE A 221 14.46 23.37 -16.36
CA ILE A 221 14.98 22.27 -15.57
C ILE A 221 16.46 22.45 -15.27
N SER A 222 16.88 21.98 -14.11
CA SER A 222 18.27 21.96 -13.69
C SER A 222 19.03 20.79 -14.32
N LEU A 223 20.37 20.84 -14.22
CA LEU A 223 21.21 19.72 -14.66
C LEU A 223 20.96 18.43 -13.87
N ILE A 224 20.55 18.53 -12.60
CA ILE A 224 20.15 17.39 -11.77
C ILE A 224 18.85 16.77 -12.33
N GLU A 225 17.86 17.59 -12.64
CA GLU A 225 16.59 17.13 -13.23
C GLU A 225 16.81 16.51 -14.61
N LEU A 226 17.74 17.06 -15.40
CA LEU A 226 18.15 16.47 -16.68
C LEU A 226 18.78 15.07 -16.49
N ALA A 227 19.57 14.86 -15.45
CA ALA A 227 20.07 13.52 -15.10
C ALA A 227 18.90 12.59 -14.66
N GLY A 228 17.91 13.14 -13.96
CA GLY A 228 16.66 12.43 -13.65
C GLY A 228 15.94 11.95 -14.90
N LEU A 229 15.90 12.75 -15.97
CA LEU A 229 15.35 12.34 -17.28
C LEU A 229 16.15 11.23 -17.95
N GLN A 230 17.46 11.21 -17.79
CA GLN A 230 18.26 10.10 -18.33
C GLN A 230 17.93 8.78 -17.59
N TYR A 231 17.78 8.79 -16.27
CA TYR A 231 17.26 7.63 -15.52
C TYR A 231 15.85 7.24 -15.97
N TYR A 232 14.98 8.22 -16.23
CA TYR A 232 13.64 7.97 -16.77
C TYR A 232 13.70 7.20 -18.09
N ASN A 233 14.48 7.67 -19.05
CA ASN A 233 14.64 7.00 -20.33
C ASN A 233 15.17 5.57 -20.19
N LYS A 234 16.16 5.37 -19.31
CA LYS A 234 16.67 4.03 -18.98
C LYS A 234 15.58 3.14 -18.37
N GLY A 235 14.79 3.68 -17.46
CA GLY A 235 13.65 2.98 -16.84
C GLY A 235 12.61 2.53 -17.86
N VAL A 236 12.31 3.39 -18.86
CA VAL A 236 11.39 3.05 -19.96
C VAL A 236 11.93 1.90 -20.82
N ASP A 237 13.21 1.93 -21.17
CA ASP A 237 13.84 0.82 -21.92
C ASP A 237 13.77 -0.50 -21.14
N LEU A 238 14.02 -0.47 -19.85
CA LEU A 238 13.90 -1.65 -18.98
C LEU A 238 12.46 -2.15 -18.88
N LEU A 239 11.51 -1.21 -18.82
CA LEU A 239 10.07 -1.53 -18.78
C LEU A 239 9.60 -2.18 -20.10
N ASP A 240 10.02 -1.65 -21.25
CA ASP A 240 9.73 -2.23 -22.58
C ASP A 240 10.26 -3.67 -22.69
N ASN A 241 11.37 -3.97 -22.03
CA ASN A 241 11.95 -5.30 -21.93
C ASN A 241 11.36 -6.13 -20.77
N LYS A 242 10.31 -5.67 -20.09
CA LYS A 242 9.64 -6.31 -18.95
C LYS A 242 10.56 -6.58 -17.75
N GLN A 243 11.62 -5.84 -17.60
CA GLN A 243 12.52 -5.92 -16.45
C GLN A 243 12.00 -5.04 -15.31
N TYR A 244 10.81 -5.37 -14.78
CA TYR A 244 10.06 -4.53 -13.85
C TYR A 244 10.84 -4.14 -12.60
N ALA A 245 11.62 -5.04 -12.00
CA ALA A 245 12.43 -4.76 -10.82
C ALA A 245 13.52 -3.72 -11.10
N ASN A 246 14.24 -3.88 -12.22
CA ASN A 246 15.28 -2.94 -12.65
C ASN A 246 14.67 -1.60 -13.09
N ALA A 247 13.52 -1.63 -13.77
CA ALA A 247 12.78 -0.44 -14.15
C ALA A 247 12.34 0.35 -12.91
N LEU A 248 11.77 -0.32 -11.91
CA LEU A 248 11.35 0.28 -10.64
C LEU A 248 12.50 1.02 -9.95
N THR A 249 13.62 0.34 -9.71
CA THR A 249 14.79 0.95 -9.04
C THR A 249 15.37 2.13 -9.83
N THR A 250 15.27 2.06 -11.16
CA THR A 250 15.71 3.13 -12.04
C THR A 250 14.75 4.33 -12.01
N PHE A 251 13.44 4.08 -12.00
CA PHE A 251 12.44 5.16 -11.83
C PHE A 251 12.48 5.80 -10.43
N GLU A 252 12.76 5.02 -9.37
CA GLU A 252 12.96 5.57 -8.03
C GLU A 252 14.10 6.60 -8.00
N LYS A 253 15.22 6.32 -8.69
CA LYS A 253 16.34 7.27 -8.86
C LYS A 253 15.94 8.48 -9.70
N SER A 254 15.24 8.24 -10.82
CA SER A 254 14.68 9.32 -11.64
C SER A 254 13.82 10.26 -10.80
N TYR A 255 12.89 9.71 -10.03
CA TYR A 255 11.99 10.48 -9.17
C TYR A 255 12.72 11.26 -8.08
N ARG A 256 13.79 10.70 -7.50
CA ARG A 256 14.62 11.41 -6.52
C ARG A 256 15.29 12.66 -7.10
N LEU A 257 15.77 12.60 -8.35
CA LEU A 257 16.42 13.70 -9.03
C LEU A 257 15.43 14.66 -9.68
N TYR A 258 14.32 14.14 -10.21
CA TYR A 258 13.26 14.89 -10.86
C TYR A 258 11.87 14.35 -10.49
N PRO A 259 11.29 14.81 -9.36
CA PRO A 259 9.96 14.41 -8.95
C PRO A 259 8.89 14.90 -9.94
N CYS A 260 8.27 13.98 -10.68
CA CYS A 260 7.20 14.31 -11.62
C CYS A 260 6.14 13.20 -11.69
N GLU A 261 4.91 13.58 -12.11
CA GLU A 261 3.75 12.68 -12.11
C GLU A 261 3.95 11.46 -13.01
N ARG A 262 4.54 11.63 -14.19
CA ARG A 262 4.82 10.52 -15.11
C ARG A 262 5.75 9.47 -14.51
N THR A 263 6.76 9.88 -13.74
CA THR A 263 7.67 8.95 -13.05
C THR A 263 6.95 8.27 -11.90
N SER A 264 6.12 8.99 -11.12
CA SER A 264 5.28 8.41 -10.07
C SER A 264 4.37 7.32 -10.62
N PHE A 265 3.70 7.60 -11.75
CA PHE A 265 2.83 6.63 -12.41
C PHE A 265 3.58 5.36 -12.81
N LEU A 266 4.78 5.48 -13.41
CA LEU A 266 5.58 4.32 -13.82
C LEU A 266 6.13 3.51 -12.64
N ILE A 267 6.46 4.16 -11.52
CA ILE A 267 6.83 3.49 -10.27
C ILE A 267 5.65 2.62 -9.80
N LEU A 268 4.45 3.20 -9.71
CA LEU A 268 3.26 2.45 -9.28
C LEU A 268 2.91 1.33 -10.24
N TYR A 269 2.99 1.59 -11.55
CA TYR A 269 2.77 0.56 -12.57
C TYR A 269 3.75 -0.63 -12.41
N CYS A 270 5.03 -0.37 -12.16
CA CYS A 270 6.00 -1.44 -11.89
C CYS A 270 5.64 -2.24 -10.64
N LEU A 271 5.24 -1.57 -9.56
CA LEU A 271 4.84 -2.23 -8.31
C LEU A 271 3.59 -3.10 -8.51
N GLU A 272 2.62 -2.64 -9.28
CA GLU A 272 1.40 -3.40 -9.61
C GLU A 272 1.69 -4.70 -10.35
N GLN A 273 2.77 -4.76 -11.18
CA GLN A 273 3.14 -6.00 -11.86
C GLN A 273 3.53 -7.11 -10.88
N PHE A 274 4.14 -6.77 -9.74
CA PHE A 274 4.50 -7.74 -8.69
C PHE A 274 3.32 -8.19 -7.85
N VAL A 275 2.26 -7.38 -7.81
CA VAL A 275 1.06 -7.65 -7.01
C VAL A 275 -0.01 -8.38 -7.81
N ALA A 276 0.00 -8.27 -9.15
CA ALA A 276 -0.96 -8.89 -10.06
C ALA A 276 -0.66 -10.35 -10.42
N ASP A 277 0.56 -10.82 -10.18
CA ASP A 277 1.01 -12.17 -10.55
C ASP A 277 0.52 -13.24 -9.56
N ASP A 278 0.75 -14.55 -9.85
CA ASP A 278 0.31 -15.66 -8.99
C ASP A 278 0.94 -15.57 -7.58
N LEU A 279 0.15 -14.97 -6.70
CA LEU A 279 0.60 -14.32 -5.47
C LEU A 279 1.15 -15.29 -4.43
N VAL A 280 0.69 -16.54 -4.46
CA VAL A 280 0.96 -17.49 -3.38
C VAL A 280 2.32 -18.16 -3.56
N ASN A 281 2.76 -18.33 -4.80
CA ASN A 281 4.03 -19.01 -5.09
C ASN A 281 5.25 -18.09 -4.95
N HIS A 282 5.06 -16.76 -4.95
CA HIS A 282 6.14 -15.77 -4.95
C HIS A 282 6.07 -14.77 -3.77
N TYR A 283 5.31 -15.08 -2.71
CA TYR A 283 5.08 -14.15 -1.59
C TYR A 283 6.39 -13.66 -0.94
N ASP A 284 7.38 -14.53 -0.78
CA ASP A 284 8.65 -14.16 -0.16
C ASP A 284 9.50 -13.24 -1.06
N GLN A 285 9.42 -13.42 -2.38
CA GLN A 285 10.10 -12.57 -3.35
C GLN A 285 9.40 -11.20 -3.49
N ASN A 286 8.08 -11.16 -3.36
CA ASN A 286 7.28 -9.96 -3.57
C ASN A 286 7.06 -9.10 -2.31
N LYS A 287 7.44 -9.57 -1.13
CA LYS A 287 7.20 -8.88 0.14
C LYS A 287 7.74 -7.43 0.18
N GLU A 288 8.89 -7.17 -0.43
CA GLU A 288 9.46 -5.83 -0.52
C GLU A 288 8.59 -4.89 -1.37
N TYR A 289 8.07 -5.38 -2.50
CA TYR A 289 7.21 -4.58 -3.39
C TYR A 289 5.86 -4.26 -2.76
N LEU A 290 5.30 -5.17 -1.95
CA LEU A 290 4.10 -4.90 -1.16
C LEU A 290 4.31 -3.76 -0.15
N VAL A 291 5.43 -3.80 0.57
CA VAL A 291 5.81 -2.75 1.51
C VAL A 291 6.01 -1.42 0.79
N LYS A 292 6.74 -1.40 -0.33
CA LYS A 292 6.93 -0.20 -1.14
C LYS A 292 5.60 0.35 -1.64
N TYR A 293 4.69 -0.51 -2.11
CA TYR A 293 3.41 -0.08 -2.69
C TYR A 293 2.55 0.69 -1.69
N VAL A 294 2.42 0.20 -0.46
CA VAL A 294 1.64 0.87 0.57
C VAL A 294 2.37 2.08 1.16
N ASN A 295 3.68 1.96 1.42
CA ASN A 295 4.45 3.05 2.04
C ASN A 295 4.67 4.25 1.11
N TYR A 296 4.71 4.03 -0.22
CA TYR A 296 4.92 5.14 -1.17
C TYR A 296 3.68 5.99 -1.34
N THR A 297 2.49 5.40 -1.29
CA THR A 297 1.25 6.10 -1.64
C THR A 297 0.42 6.52 -0.44
N HIS A 298 0.39 5.71 0.63
CA HIS A 298 -0.54 5.83 1.76
C HIS A 298 -2.02 5.90 1.32
N LYS A 299 -2.35 5.35 0.12
CA LYS A 299 -3.69 5.37 -0.45
C LYS A 299 -4.49 4.13 -0.06
N GLU A 300 -5.81 4.29 -0.01
CA GLU A 300 -6.75 3.21 0.32
C GLU A 300 -6.64 2.03 -0.64
N GLU A 301 -6.51 2.28 -1.93
CA GLU A 301 -6.39 1.24 -2.96
C GLU A 301 -5.15 0.35 -2.71
N ALA A 302 -4.02 0.95 -2.34
CA ALA A 302 -2.81 0.20 -2.04
C ALA A 302 -2.96 -0.64 -0.76
N ARG A 303 -3.64 -0.11 0.27
CA ARG A 303 -3.95 -0.86 1.51
C ARG A 303 -4.81 -2.08 1.20
N GLN A 304 -5.88 -1.92 0.43
CA GLN A 304 -6.79 -3.00 0.05
C GLN A 304 -6.06 -4.10 -0.73
N VAL A 305 -5.16 -3.73 -1.64
CA VAL A 305 -4.36 -4.68 -2.40
C VAL A 305 -3.44 -5.48 -1.48
N VAL A 306 -2.69 -4.81 -0.60
CA VAL A 306 -1.77 -5.46 0.35
C VAL A 306 -2.55 -6.34 1.34
N GLN A 307 -3.70 -5.87 1.82
CA GLN A 307 -4.61 -6.63 2.68
C GLN A 307 -5.07 -7.93 1.99
N ALA A 308 -5.60 -7.83 0.76
CA ALA A 308 -6.09 -8.99 0.02
C ALA A 308 -4.95 -9.98 -0.30
N TYR A 309 -3.76 -9.46 -0.59
CA TYR A 309 -2.58 -10.29 -0.79
C TYR A 309 -2.21 -11.06 0.48
N PHE A 310 -2.07 -10.36 1.60
CA PHE A 310 -1.73 -10.95 2.88
C PHE A 310 -2.75 -11.99 3.33
N GLU A 311 -4.04 -11.73 3.11
CA GLU A 311 -5.11 -12.67 3.42
C GLU A 311 -4.97 -13.99 2.64
N LYS A 312 -4.68 -13.92 1.34
CA LYS A 312 -4.46 -15.12 0.50
C LYS A 312 -3.27 -15.94 1.00
N VAL A 313 -2.14 -15.28 1.31
CA VAL A 313 -0.94 -15.94 1.83
C VAL A 313 -1.22 -16.55 3.21
N ALA A 314 -1.91 -15.85 4.09
CA ALA A 314 -2.28 -16.35 5.41
C ALA A 314 -3.14 -17.61 5.31
N ARG A 315 -4.15 -17.59 4.45
CA ARG A 315 -5.02 -18.74 4.20
C ARG A 315 -4.23 -19.93 3.68
N GLU A 316 -3.40 -19.70 2.67
CA GLU A 316 -2.63 -20.78 2.05
C GLU A 316 -1.64 -21.40 3.03
N LEU A 317 -0.79 -20.60 3.67
CA LEU A 317 0.25 -21.12 4.54
C LEU A 317 -0.32 -21.70 5.84
N LEU A 318 -1.28 -21.04 6.49
CA LEU A 318 -1.79 -21.49 7.79
C LEU A 318 -2.85 -22.57 7.68
N LEU A 319 -3.81 -22.45 6.74
CA LEU A 319 -4.95 -23.35 6.69
C LEU A 319 -4.75 -24.52 5.74
N ASN A 320 -4.13 -24.30 4.55
CA ASN A 320 -3.96 -25.33 3.54
C ASN A 320 -2.67 -26.13 3.75
N GLN A 321 -1.55 -25.45 3.98
CA GLN A 321 -0.23 -26.09 4.09
C GLN A 321 0.19 -26.37 5.54
N ASN A 322 -0.45 -25.73 6.53
CA ASN A 322 -0.05 -25.75 7.94
C ASN A 322 1.43 -25.34 8.15
N ASP A 323 1.92 -24.42 7.32
CA ASP A 323 3.30 -23.90 7.33
C ASP A 323 3.38 -22.59 8.12
N LYS A 324 3.41 -22.76 9.44
CA LYS A 324 3.46 -21.61 10.35
C LYS A 324 4.81 -20.87 10.29
N VAL A 325 5.90 -21.57 10.01
CA VAL A 325 7.27 -20.99 10.05
C VAL A 325 7.43 -19.93 8.95
N HIS A 326 7.11 -20.29 7.72
CA HIS A 326 7.19 -19.33 6.61
C HIS A 326 6.16 -18.20 6.74
N TYR A 327 4.96 -18.53 7.25
CA TYR A 327 3.96 -17.50 7.54
C TYR A 327 4.46 -16.46 8.55
N GLU A 328 5.02 -16.89 9.69
CA GLU A 328 5.55 -15.98 10.70
C GLU A 328 6.69 -15.11 10.17
N SER A 329 7.57 -15.67 9.35
CA SER A 329 8.63 -14.91 8.68
C SER A 329 8.08 -13.83 7.77
N PHE A 330 7.07 -14.16 6.96
CA PHE A 330 6.41 -13.21 6.07
C PHE A 330 5.68 -12.10 6.84
N TYR A 331 4.90 -12.47 7.86
CA TYR A 331 4.21 -11.50 8.72
C TYR A 331 5.18 -10.56 9.44
N SER A 332 6.26 -11.09 10.03
CA SER A 332 7.28 -10.28 10.72
C SER A 332 7.88 -9.26 9.77
N TYR A 333 8.26 -9.68 8.55
CA TYR A 333 8.80 -8.76 7.55
C TYR A 333 7.85 -7.61 7.23
N LEU A 334 6.56 -7.90 6.97
CA LEU A 334 5.57 -6.86 6.67
C LEU A 334 5.34 -5.95 7.87
N SER A 335 5.16 -6.51 9.07
CA SER A 335 4.89 -5.74 10.29
C SER A 335 6.03 -4.83 10.72
N GLU A 336 7.27 -5.18 10.40
CA GLU A 336 8.46 -4.38 10.70
C GLU A 336 8.73 -3.28 9.67
N ASN A 337 8.27 -3.45 8.43
CA ASN A 337 8.61 -2.56 7.32
C ASN A 337 7.46 -1.69 6.81
N ILE A 338 6.19 -2.02 7.12
CA ILE A 338 5.05 -1.16 6.78
C ILE A 338 5.00 0.01 7.75
N SER A 339 5.07 1.24 7.22
CA SER A 339 4.97 2.49 7.99
C SER A 339 3.54 3.06 8.03
N ASP A 340 2.65 2.61 7.15
CA ASP A 340 1.25 3.02 7.16
C ASP A 340 0.50 2.33 8.31
N SER A 341 0.07 3.11 9.30
CA SER A 341 -0.54 2.59 10.53
C SER A 341 -1.88 1.90 10.31
N VAL A 342 -2.64 2.30 9.28
CA VAL A 342 -3.93 1.68 8.93
C VAL A 342 -3.68 0.32 8.30
N ALA A 343 -2.82 0.25 7.29
CA ALA A 343 -2.42 -1.02 6.67
C ALA A 343 -1.83 -2.00 7.69
N LEU A 344 -1.03 -1.50 8.64
CA LEU A 344 -0.46 -2.32 9.70
C LEU A 344 -1.55 -2.90 10.61
N ALA A 345 -2.56 -2.10 10.98
CA ALA A 345 -3.69 -2.58 11.78
C ALA A 345 -4.50 -3.66 11.04
N ASP A 346 -4.76 -3.47 9.73
CA ASP A 346 -5.45 -4.46 8.90
C ASP A 346 -4.69 -5.78 8.84
N ILE A 347 -3.38 -5.73 8.62
CA ILE A 347 -2.51 -6.93 8.61
C ILE A 347 -2.48 -7.61 9.97
N GLN A 348 -2.43 -6.86 11.07
CA GLN A 348 -2.48 -7.40 12.43
C GLN A 348 -3.82 -8.08 12.71
N PHE A 349 -4.94 -7.48 12.26
CA PHE A 349 -6.25 -8.11 12.36
C PHE A 349 -6.27 -9.46 11.62
N ILE A 350 -5.85 -9.48 10.36
CA ILE A 350 -5.81 -10.70 9.54
C ILE A 350 -4.89 -11.76 10.18
N ASN A 351 -3.74 -11.35 10.69
CA ASN A 351 -2.82 -12.25 11.39
C ASN A 351 -3.50 -12.96 12.56
N TYR A 352 -4.14 -12.24 13.46
CA TYR A 352 -4.79 -12.84 14.61
C TYR A 352 -6.04 -13.64 14.21
N PHE A 353 -6.78 -13.18 13.21
CA PHE A 353 -7.93 -13.90 12.67
C PHE A 353 -7.54 -15.29 12.13
N TYR A 354 -6.52 -15.37 11.27
CA TYR A 354 -6.10 -16.64 10.67
C TYR A 354 -5.35 -17.55 11.63
N LEU A 355 -4.56 -17.00 12.55
CA LEU A 355 -3.96 -17.80 13.64
C LEU A 355 -5.04 -18.41 14.54
N GLY A 356 -6.06 -17.64 14.91
CA GLY A 356 -7.20 -18.12 15.68
C GLY A 356 -7.97 -19.21 14.96
N THR A 357 -8.25 -19.01 13.68
CA THR A 357 -8.93 -20.00 12.84
C THR A 357 -8.12 -21.30 12.71
N ALA A 358 -6.81 -21.20 12.49
CA ALA A 358 -5.94 -22.38 12.40
C ALA A 358 -5.89 -23.19 13.71
N GLU A 359 -5.93 -22.53 14.86
CA GLU A 359 -6.00 -23.23 16.15
C GLU A 359 -7.40 -23.81 16.42
N ALA A 360 -8.47 -23.14 15.99
CA ALA A 360 -9.84 -23.68 16.08
C ALA A 360 -9.98 -24.98 15.28
N LEU A 361 -9.45 -25.04 14.06
CA LEU A 361 -9.45 -26.26 13.24
C LEU A 361 -8.72 -27.43 13.89
N LYS A 362 -7.77 -27.16 14.79
CA LYS A 362 -7.03 -28.16 15.59
C LYS A 362 -7.73 -28.47 16.91
N SER A 363 -8.90 -27.92 17.18
CA SER A 363 -9.63 -28.00 18.46
C SER A 363 -8.83 -27.47 19.67
N ASN A 364 -7.93 -26.51 19.43
CA ASN A 364 -7.19 -25.79 20.48
C ASN A 364 -7.96 -24.53 20.90
N ASP A 365 -9.16 -24.73 21.46
CA ASP A 365 -10.15 -23.67 21.70
C ASP A 365 -9.59 -22.50 22.52
N THR A 366 -8.88 -22.77 23.62
CA THR A 366 -8.27 -21.74 24.47
C THR A 366 -7.29 -20.86 23.71
N LYS A 367 -6.46 -21.47 22.87
CA LYS A 367 -5.46 -20.74 22.09
C LYS A 367 -6.10 -19.96 20.95
N SER A 368 -7.13 -20.56 20.31
CA SER A 368 -7.96 -19.90 19.31
C SER A 368 -8.60 -18.62 19.88
N LEU A 369 -9.28 -18.73 21.04
CA LEU A 369 -9.91 -17.58 21.71
C LEU A 369 -8.89 -16.50 22.12
N SER A 370 -7.68 -16.89 22.52
CA SER A 370 -6.61 -15.94 22.81
C SER A 370 -6.20 -15.08 21.59
N TYR A 371 -6.17 -15.68 20.38
CA TYR A 371 -5.93 -14.92 19.14
C TYR A 371 -7.15 -14.08 18.76
N PHE A 372 -8.36 -14.62 18.87
CA PHE A 372 -9.57 -13.88 18.56
C PHE A 372 -9.79 -12.69 19.50
N THR A 373 -9.36 -12.77 20.77
CA THR A 373 -9.34 -11.60 21.67
C THR A 373 -8.49 -10.46 21.13
N LYS A 374 -7.35 -10.77 20.51
CA LYS A 374 -6.50 -9.75 19.88
C LYS A 374 -7.13 -9.21 18.59
N ALA A 375 -7.76 -10.08 17.79
CA ALA A 375 -8.44 -9.67 16.57
C ALA A 375 -9.64 -8.75 16.86
N ILE A 376 -10.48 -9.10 17.84
CA ILE A 376 -11.68 -8.31 18.20
C ILE A 376 -11.31 -6.93 18.76
N ALA A 377 -10.15 -6.81 19.41
CA ALA A 377 -9.66 -5.53 19.92
C ALA A 377 -9.32 -4.55 18.78
N ILE A 378 -8.97 -5.06 17.58
CA ILE A 378 -8.67 -4.24 16.40
C ILE A 378 -9.96 -3.93 15.63
N ASN A 379 -10.81 -4.94 15.40
CA ASN A 379 -12.07 -4.78 14.68
C ASN A 379 -13.25 -5.40 15.48
N PRO A 380 -13.82 -4.63 16.42
CA PRO A 380 -14.85 -5.13 17.34
C PRO A 380 -16.19 -5.44 16.69
N ASN A 381 -16.47 -4.93 15.48
CA ASN A 381 -17.74 -5.08 14.79
C ASN A 381 -17.71 -6.12 13.66
N ASN A 382 -16.66 -6.94 13.57
CA ASN A 382 -16.54 -7.96 12.53
C ASN A 382 -17.48 -9.15 12.81
N LEU A 383 -18.56 -9.24 12.03
CA LEU A 383 -19.60 -10.28 12.22
C LEU A 383 -19.10 -11.71 11.95
N VAL A 384 -18.13 -11.87 11.04
CA VAL A 384 -17.53 -13.19 10.77
C VAL A 384 -16.74 -13.66 11.99
N LEU A 385 -15.95 -12.77 12.59
CA LEU A 385 -15.20 -13.06 13.80
C LEU A 385 -16.14 -13.35 14.98
N HIS A 386 -17.26 -12.61 15.13
CA HIS A 386 -18.28 -12.91 16.14
C HIS A 386 -18.84 -14.34 15.99
N SER A 387 -19.12 -14.75 14.75
CA SER A 387 -19.63 -16.10 14.47
C SER A 387 -18.58 -17.17 14.84
N LEU A 388 -17.32 -16.97 14.45
CA LEU A 388 -16.23 -17.91 14.78
C LEU A 388 -15.99 -18.01 16.30
N ILE A 389 -15.97 -16.89 17.01
CA ILE A 389 -15.85 -16.87 18.47
C ILE A 389 -17.00 -17.66 19.11
N THR A 390 -18.23 -17.42 18.65
CA THR A 390 -19.41 -18.14 19.16
C THR A 390 -19.27 -19.64 18.93
N GLU A 391 -18.84 -20.05 17.75
CA GLU A 391 -18.63 -21.47 17.41
C GLU A 391 -17.58 -22.12 18.31
N VAL A 392 -16.42 -21.47 18.50
CA VAL A 392 -15.35 -21.99 19.36
C VAL A 392 -15.79 -22.03 20.82
N VAL A 393 -16.52 -21.03 21.33
CA VAL A 393 -17.10 -21.08 22.69
C VAL A 393 -18.08 -22.23 22.84
N MET A 394 -18.97 -22.45 21.87
CA MET A 394 -19.90 -23.58 21.89
C MET A 394 -19.18 -24.94 21.84
N GLN A 395 -18.09 -25.04 21.06
CA GLN A 395 -17.26 -26.23 21.02
C GLN A 395 -16.58 -26.47 22.38
N TYR A 396 -15.98 -25.46 22.99
CA TYR A 396 -15.40 -25.52 24.32
C TYR A 396 -16.41 -26.04 25.36
N LEU A 397 -17.62 -25.47 25.38
CA LEU A 397 -18.70 -25.89 26.29
C LEU A 397 -19.15 -27.34 26.04
N SER A 398 -19.14 -27.79 24.78
CA SER A 398 -19.52 -29.17 24.44
C SER A 398 -18.50 -30.20 24.96
N GLN A 399 -17.24 -29.83 25.05
CA GLN A 399 -16.16 -30.65 25.59
C GLN A 399 -16.20 -30.70 27.13
N ALA A 400 -16.75 -29.65 27.76
CA ALA A 400 -16.90 -29.53 29.22
C ALA A 400 -18.05 -30.37 29.81
N ARG A 401 -18.56 -31.40 29.09
CA ARG A 401 -19.72 -32.21 29.53
C ARG A 401 -19.52 -32.94 30.86
N ASN A 402 -18.29 -33.17 31.27
CA ASN A 402 -17.95 -33.82 32.55
C ASN A 402 -17.51 -32.80 33.62
N THR A 403 -17.60 -31.51 33.33
CA THR A 403 -17.25 -30.42 34.23
C THR A 403 -18.45 -30.06 35.10
N GLU A 404 -18.22 -29.68 36.36
CA GLU A 404 -19.28 -29.19 37.27
C GLU A 404 -20.02 -28.01 36.62
N ALA A 405 -21.34 -27.99 36.68
CA ALA A 405 -22.16 -26.94 36.03
C ALA A 405 -21.81 -25.51 36.51
N GLU A 406 -21.32 -25.36 37.73
CA GLU A 406 -20.83 -24.10 38.28
C GLU A 406 -19.58 -23.58 37.51
N GLU A 407 -18.61 -24.45 37.23
CA GLU A 407 -17.40 -24.10 36.47
C GLU A 407 -17.75 -23.71 35.03
N VAL A 408 -18.77 -24.31 34.43
CA VAL A 408 -19.27 -23.95 33.11
C VAL A 408 -19.88 -22.54 33.12
N ILE A 409 -20.65 -22.20 34.17
CA ILE A 409 -21.21 -20.84 34.34
C ILE A 409 -20.08 -19.82 34.52
N ASP A 410 -19.06 -20.11 35.30
CA ASP A 410 -17.92 -19.21 35.51
C ASP A 410 -17.15 -18.98 34.21
N SER A 411 -16.94 -20.04 33.42
CA SER A 411 -16.33 -19.95 32.09
C SER A 411 -17.15 -19.07 31.13
N LEU A 412 -18.49 -19.28 31.11
CA LEU A 412 -19.40 -18.45 30.32
C LEU A 412 -19.38 -16.98 30.72
N ASN A 413 -19.40 -16.70 32.04
CA ASN A 413 -19.31 -15.34 32.56
C ASN A 413 -17.99 -14.65 32.10
N HIS A 414 -16.87 -15.39 32.14
CA HIS A 414 -15.60 -14.91 31.67
C HIS A 414 -15.66 -14.60 30.15
N PHE A 415 -16.17 -15.52 29.33
CA PHE A 415 -16.29 -15.29 27.90
C PHE A 415 -17.17 -14.08 27.57
N MET A 416 -18.28 -13.86 28.30
CA MET A 416 -19.14 -12.68 28.07
C MET A 416 -18.48 -11.36 28.51
N GLN A 417 -17.57 -11.37 29.49
CA GLN A 417 -16.77 -10.20 29.83
C GLN A 417 -15.80 -9.84 28.72
N VAL A 418 -15.18 -10.86 28.08
CA VAL A 418 -14.22 -10.69 26.98
C VAL A 418 -14.93 -10.41 25.65
N PHE A 419 -16.07 -11.04 25.42
CA PHE A 419 -16.87 -10.99 24.21
C PHE A 419 -18.33 -10.61 24.53
N PRO A 420 -18.63 -9.33 24.79
CA PRO A 420 -19.96 -8.89 25.26
C PRO A 420 -21.12 -9.29 24.35
N PHE A 421 -20.90 -9.38 23.04
CA PHE A 421 -21.91 -9.77 22.06
C PHE A 421 -22.47 -11.18 22.28
N LEU A 422 -21.77 -12.06 23.02
CA LEU A 422 -22.25 -13.40 23.35
C LEU A 422 -23.50 -13.37 24.23
N SER A 423 -23.72 -12.31 25.02
CA SER A 423 -24.90 -12.13 25.85
C SER A 423 -26.20 -12.06 25.03
N GLU A 424 -26.14 -11.64 23.79
CA GLU A 424 -27.27 -11.55 22.86
C GLU A 424 -27.50 -12.85 22.06
N ASN A 425 -26.58 -13.82 22.19
CA ASN A 425 -26.68 -15.07 21.45
C ASN A 425 -27.70 -16.03 22.13
N LYS A 426 -28.76 -16.39 21.40
CA LYS A 426 -29.84 -17.25 21.92
C LYS A 426 -29.35 -18.62 22.42
N ASN A 427 -28.38 -19.24 21.76
CA ASN A 427 -27.84 -20.52 22.21
C ASN A 427 -27.12 -20.40 23.56
N ILE A 428 -26.37 -19.34 23.77
CA ILE A 428 -25.72 -19.03 25.05
C ILE A 428 -26.79 -18.76 26.13
N GLN A 429 -27.83 -18.00 25.82
CA GLN A 429 -28.95 -17.74 26.72
C GLN A 429 -29.66 -19.04 27.14
N ASN A 430 -29.93 -19.96 26.19
CA ASN A 430 -30.53 -21.26 26.46
C ASN A 430 -29.64 -22.13 27.38
N ILE A 431 -28.30 -22.05 27.21
CA ILE A 431 -27.35 -22.76 28.08
C ILE A 431 -27.40 -22.21 29.51
N TYR A 432 -27.46 -20.89 29.70
CA TYR A 432 -27.59 -20.30 31.03
C TYR A 432 -28.85 -20.74 31.74
N ALA A 433 -30.00 -20.64 31.07
CA ALA A 433 -31.28 -21.08 31.64
C ALA A 433 -31.25 -22.55 32.01
N TYR A 434 -30.66 -23.39 31.15
CA TYR A 434 -30.47 -24.82 31.42
C TYR A 434 -29.64 -25.08 32.68
N LEU A 435 -28.45 -24.44 32.76
CA LEU A 435 -27.52 -24.64 33.88
C LEU A 435 -28.09 -24.13 35.21
N TYR A 436 -28.76 -22.99 35.24
CA TYR A 436 -29.39 -22.48 36.45
C TYR A 436 -30.50 -23.42 36.96
N LEU A 437 -31.38 -23.90 36.06
CA LEU A 437 -32.41 -24.85 36.43
C LEU A 437 -31.83 -26.21 36.88
N GLN A 438 -30.79 -26.69 36.22
CA GLN A 438 -30.09 -27.92 36.60
C GLN A 438 -29.50 -27.79 38.00
N LEU A 439 -28.72 -26.76 38.26
CA LEU A 439 -28.11 -26.50 39.56
C LEU A 439 -29.16 -26.32 40.66
N ALA A 440 -30.24 -25.61 40.37
CA ALA A 440 -31.34 -25.46 41.32
C ALA A 440 -31.93 -26.80 41.73
N GLY A 441 -32.31 -27.62 40.75
CA GLY A 441 -32.89 -28.95 40.99
C GLY A 441 -31.94 -29.88 41.75
N GLU A 442 -30.67 -29.94 41.35
CA GLU A 442 -29.65 -30.77 42.03
C GLU A 442 -29.45 -30.36 43.49
N ASN A 443 -29.36 -29.08 43.78
CA ASN A 443 -29.14 -28.58 45.15
C ASN A 443 -30.36 -28.83 46.04
N PHE A 444 -31.58 -28.63 45.55
CA PHE A 444 -32.80 -28.97 46.32
C PHE A 444 -32.91 -30.47 46.56
N ASN A 445 -32.56 -31.32 45.58
CA ASN A 445 -32.53 -32.77 45.73
C ASN A 445 -31.53 -33.22 46.82
N ARG A 446 -30.35 -32.55 46.87
CA ARG A 446 -29.31 -32.78 47.88
C ARG A 446 -29.58 -32.07 49.22
N ASN A 447 -30.76 -31.47 49.42
CA ASN A 447 -31.17 -30.70 50.62
C ASN A 447 -30.29 -29.42 50.89
N LYS A 448 -29.63 -28.88 49.89
CA LYS A 448 -28.86 -27.64 49.94
C LYS A 448 -29.75 -26.45 49.53
N ALA A 449 -30.70 -26.09 50.39
CA ALA A 449 -31.76 -25.12 50.07
C ALA A 449 -31.23 -23.72 49.67
N ASP A 450 -30.21 -23.22 50.36
CA ASP A 450 -29.66 -21.89 50.09
C ASP A 450 -29.09 -21.82 48.69
N ALA A 451 -28.31 -22.82 48.29
CA ALA A 451 -27.75 -22.89 46.92
C ALA A 451 -28.88 -23.11 45.89
N GLY A 452 -29.85 -24.01 46.16
CA GLY A 452 -30.99 -24.20 45.27
C GLY A 452 -31.80 -22.91 45.06
N THR A 453 -32.06 -22.18 46.14
CA THR A 453 -32.76 -20.87 46.07
C THR A 453 -31.95 -19.82 45.30
N LYS A 454 -30.64 -19.80 45.47
CA LYS A 454 -29.75 -18.90 44.70
C LYS A 454 -29.93 -19.14 43.18
N TYR A 455 -29.80 -20.38 42.73
CA TYR A 455 -29.86 -20.68 41.30
C TYR A 455 -31.25 -20.53 40.69
N ILE A 456 -32.31 -20.85 41.41
CA ILE A 456 -33.67 -20.63 40.92
C ILE A 456 -33.95 -19.12 40.79
N SER A 457 -33.47 -18.32 41.73
CA SER A 457 -33.61 -16.86 41.67
C SER A 457 -32.78 -16.25 40.52
N MET A 458 -31.59 -16.80 40.26
CA MET A 458 -30.78 -16.42 39.09
C MET A 458 -31.48 -16.75 37.78
N PHE A 459 -32.10 -17.92 37.66
CA PHE A 459 -32.93 -18.28 36.51
C PHE A 459 -34.11 -17.32 36.34
N GLU A 460 -34.86 -17.03 37.39
CA GLU A 460 -36.04 -16.15 37.35
C GLU A 460 -35.66 -14.72 36.92
N LEU A 461 -34.55 -14.19 37.43
CA LEU A 461 -34.01 -12.89 37.03
C LEU A 461 -33.56 -12.91 35.57
N PHE A 462 -32.77 -13.91 35.19
CA PHE A 462 -32.27 -14.07 33.83
C PHE A 462 -33.39 -14.17 32.79
N TYR A 463 -34.41 -14.99 33.05
CA TYR A 463 -35.55 -15.15 32.15
C TYR A 463 -36.40 -13.89 32.04
N LYS A 464 -36.47 -13.06 33.08
CA LYS A 464 -37.15 -11.75 33.03
C LYS A 464 -36.50 -10.83 32.00
N ASP A 465 -35.17 -10.86 31.91
CA ASP A 465 -34.39 -10.00 30.98
C ASP A 465 -34.33 -10.65 29.58
N HIS A 466 -34.49 -11.97 29.48
CA HIS A 466 -34.42 -12.76 28.23
C HIS A 466 -35.67 -13.66 28.05
N PRO A 467 -36.87 -13.10 27.86
CA PRO A 467 -38.14 -13.86 27.86
C PRO A 467 -38.29 -14.79 26.64
N ASP A 468 -37.50 -14.58 25.58
CA ASP A 468 -37.50 -15.43 24.38
C ASP A 468 -36.58 -16.66 24.49
N THR A 469 -36.00 -16.91 25.68
CA THR A 469 -35.18 -18.08 25.94
C THR A 469 -36.01 -19.37 25.83
N GLU A 470 -35.53 -20.36 25.08
CA GLU A 470 -36.20 -21.65 24.95
C GLU A 470 -36.01 -22.47 26.20
N LEU A 471 -37.12 -22.81 26.83
CA LEU A 471 -37.15 -23.61 28.04
C LEU A 471 -37.60 -25.04 27.76
N LYS A 472 -36.91 -26.03 28.36
CA LYS A 472 -37.31 -27.42 28.29
C LYS A 472 -38.28 -27.76 29.43
N ASP A 473 -39.53 -28.10 29.09
CA ASP A 473 -40.60 -28.41 30.04
C ASP A 473 -40.21 -29.42 31.12
N ASN A 474 -39.50 -30.48 30.76
CA ASN A 474 -39.04 -31.50 31.70
C ASN A 474 -38.03 -30.94 32.73
N LEU A 475 -37.16 -30.02 32.33
CA LEU A 475 -36.18 -29.42 33.23
C LEU A 475 -36.86 -28.47 34.22
N ILE A 476 -37.80 -27.65 33.74
CA ILE A 476 -38.63 -26.80 34.60
C ILE A 476 -39.40 -27.66 35.60
N GLY A 477 -40.05 -28.69 35.10
CA GLY A 477 -40.81 -29.64 35.94
C GLY A 477 -39.95 -30.27 37.02
N TRP A 478 -38.74 -30.67 36.68
CA TRP A 478 -37.80 -31.25 37.62
C TRP A 478 -37.29 -30.22 38.64
N ALA A 479 -36.78 -29.06 38.22
CA ALA A 479 -36.21 -28.07 39.13
C ALA A 479 -37.22 -27.55 40.16
N TYR A 480 -38.38 -27.06 39.69
CA TYR A 480 -39.44 -26.60 40.59
C TYR A 480 -40.12 -27.74 41.37
N GLY A 481 -40.14 -28.93 40.78
CA GLY A 481 -40.62 -30.16 41.45
C GLY A 481 -39.74 -30.57 42.62
N GLU A 482 -38.41 -30.49 42.50
CA GLU A 482 -37.47 -30.76 43.61
C GLU A 482 -37.51 -29.66 44.67
N GLU A 483 -37.63 -28.41 44.29
CA GLU A 483 -37.83 -27.29 45.22
C GLU A 483 -39.11 -27.51 46.05
N SER A 484 -40.21 -27.82 45.41
CA SER A 484 -41.48 -28.13 46.11
C SER A 484 -41.32 -29.33 47.02
N SER A 485 -40.74 -30.44 46.59
CA SER A 485 -40.46 -31.60 47.36
C SER A 485 -39.63 -31.35 48.61
N TYR A 486 -38.64 -30.45 48.51
CA TYR A 486 -37.86 -29.96 49.66
C TYR A 486 -38.75 -29.28 50.68
N TYR A 487 -39.66 -28.37 50.29
CA TYR A 487 -40.55 -27.66 51.21
C TYR A 487 -41.61 -28.59 51.82
N ILE A 488 -42.07 -29.62 51.10
CA ILE A 488 -42.94 -30.65 51.65
C ILE A 488 -42.22 -31.41 52.78
N ARG A 489 -40.97 -31.86 52.54
CA ARG A 489 -40.15 -32.52 53.56
C ARG A 489 -39.93 -31.65 54.81
N LYS A 490 -39.99 -30.35 54.70
CA LYS A 490 -39.86 -29.36 55.78
C LYS A 490 -41.23 -28.98 56.39
N GLY A 491 -42.33 -29.58 55.97
CA GLY A 491 -43.66 -29.26 56.44
C GLY A 491 -44.25 -27.93 55.95
N ASN A 492 -43.60 -27.28 55.03
CA ASN A 492 -44.01 -25.94 54.49
C ASN A 492 -44.85 -26.10 53.22
N LYS A 493 -46.08 -26.61 53.39
CA LYS A 493 -47.02 -26.78 52.26
C LYS A 493 -47.35 -25.49 51.50
N PRO A 494 -47.59 -24.34 52.17
CA PRO A 494 -47.87 -23.08 51.42
C PRO A 494 -46.74 -22.71 50.46
N LYS A 495 -45.48 -22.84 50.92
CA LYS A 495 -44.30 -22.53 50.07
C LYS A 495 -44.14 -23.54 48.93
N ALA A 496 -44.37 -24.83 49.22
CA ALA A 496 -44.35 -25.88 48.20
C ALA A 496 -45.37 -25.58 47.07
N LYS A 497 -46.62 -25.24 47.44
CA LYS A 497 -47.65 -24.85 46.48
C LYS A 497 -47.23 -23.62 45.64
N GLN A 498 -46.76 -22.57 46.30
CA GLN A 498 -46.29 -21.34 45.62
C GLN A 498 -45.23 -21.64 44.55
N ARG A 499 -44.28 -22.55 44.88
CA ARG A 499 -43.18 -22.86 43.95
C ARG A 499 -43.66 -23.69 42.75
N LEU A 500 -44.58 -24.61 42.91
CA LEU A 500 -45.22 -25.32 41.82
C LEU A 500 -46.01 -24.39 40.90
N GLU A 501 -46.79 -23.47 41.49
CA GLU A 501 -47.53 -22.45 40.74
C GLU A 501 -46.57 -21.52 39.97
N THR A 502 -45.39 -21.18 40.54
CA THR A 502 -44.36 -20.40 39.86
C THR A 502 -43.78 -21.18 38.67
N GLY A 503 -43.45 -22.46 38.85
CA GLY A 503 -42.96 -23.32 37.75
C GLY A 503 -43.95 -23.42 36.60
N LEU A 504 -45.27 -23.49 36.91
CA LEU A 504 -46.32 -23.49 35.89
C LEU A 504 -46.46 -22.17 35.11
N LYS A 505 -45.93 -21.05 35.60
CA LYS A 505 -45.86 -19.80 34.80
C LYS A 505 -44.86 -19.94 33.64
N TYR A 506 -43.78 -20.68 33.83
CA TYR A 506 -42.76 -20.92 32.82
C TYR A 506 -43.08 -22.09 31.91
N SER A 507 -43.83 -23.10 32.41
CA SER A 507 -44.26 -24.29 31.68
C SER A 507 -45.72 -24.62 32.01
N PRO A 508 -46.70 -23.94 31.40
CA PRO A 508 -48.12 -24.07 31.77
C PRO A 508 -48.71 -25.47 31.58
N ASN A 509 -48.15 -26.23 30.67
CA ASN A 509 -48.63 -27.57 30.34
C ASN A 509 -47.84 -28.69 31.01
N ASN A 510 -46.94 -28.38 31.95
CA ASN A 510 -46.09 -29.36 32.61
C ASN A 510 -46.89 -30.32 33.51
N GLU A 511 -47.08 -31.56 33.05
CA GLU A 511 -47.88 -32.58 33.75
C GLU A 511 -47.26 -33.01 35.10
N GLN A 512 -45.95 -32.97 35.23
CA GLN A 512 -45.26 -33.30 36.48
C GLN A 512 -45.62 -32.29 37.60
N LEU A 513 -45.58 -30.99 37.26
CA LEU A 513 -45.94 -29.94 38.21
C LEU A 513 -47.43 -29.94 38.56
N LYS A 514 -48.31 -30.13 37.57
CA LYS A 514 -49.76 -30.26 37.79
C LYS A 514 -50.09 -31.43 38.69
N THR A 515 -49.49 -32.58 38.45
CA THR A 515 -49.66 -33.76 39.25
C THR A 515 -49.20 -33.55 40.70
N LYS A 516 -48.00 -33.01 40.92
CA LYS A 516 -47.53 -32.68 42.29
C LYS A 516 -48.45 -31.66 43.00
N LEU A 517 -48.94 -30.66 42.28
CA LEU A 517 -49.88 -29.66 42.83
C LEU A 517 -51.23 -30.28 43.23
N SER A 518 -51.76 -31.20 42.45
CA SER A 518 -53.00 -31.93 42.81
C SER A 518 -52.84 -32.82 44.06
N TYR A 519 -51.69 -33.47 44.19
CA TYR A 519 -51.42 -34.33 45.37
C TYR A 519 -51.22 -33.51 46.66
N LEU A 520 -50.77 -32.26 46.59
CA LEU A 520 -50.64 -31.38 47.77
C LEU A 520 -51.97 -31.18 48.54
N LYS A 521 -53.12 -31.44 47.92
CA LYS A 521 -54.45 -31.35 48.57
C LYS A 521 -54.71 -32.53 49.51
N TYR A 522 -54.00 -33.62 49.35
CA TYR A 522 -54.22 -34.85 50.13
C TYR A 522 -53.20 -35.02 51.27
N PHE A 523 -52.16 -34.28 51.34
CA PHE A 523 -51.20 -34.17 52.42
C PHE A 523 -51.58 -33.02 53.36
#